data_06240f71665ef8f7cfcdbe76dcecf9c1
#
_entry.id   06240f71665ef8f7cfcdbe76dcecf9c1
#
_cell.length_a   1.000
_cell.length_b   1.000
_cell.length_c   1.000
_cell.angle_alpha   90.00
_cell.angle_beta   90.00
_cell.angle_gamma   90.00
#
_symmetry.space_group_name_H-M   'P 1'
#
loop_
_entity.id
_entity.type
_entity.pdbx_description
1 polymer ?
#
loop_
_entity_poly.entity_id
_entity_poly.type
_entity_poly.pdbx_seq_one_letter_code
_entity_poly.pdbx_strand_id
1 'polypeptide(L)'
;MTVELSPRATELAEHARQLLAAGGYNGFSYADLSEKVGIGKASIHHHFPSKADLVLTVVRRHRQQSAAGLAAMQQHIGDDPQAQLSAYVDYWARCIRDGSSTMCICAMLAAEAPMIPPEIAAEVRGYFQDLSEWLAAVISQGQAKAQFKPEAAAPVEALALMSTVHGAMLTARALGDPEAFQTIVRAAIHRLAV
;
A
#
# COMPACT_ATOMS: atom_id res chain seq x y z
N MET A 1 -19.46 -6.93 -3.99
CA MET A 1 -20.22 -5.74 -4.46
C MET A 1 -19.52 -4.50 -3.92
N THR A 2 -18.93 -3.69 -4.78
CA THR A 2 -18.40 -2.36 -4.43
C THR A 2 -19.58 -1.43 -4.17
N VAL A 3 -19.75 -0.99 -2.93
CA VAL A 3 -20.72 0.08 -2.63
C VAL A 3 -20.13 1.35 -3.24
N GLU A 4 -20.81 1.87 -4.24
CA GLU A 4 -20.45 3.13 -4.88
C GLU A 4 -20.66 4.26 -3.85
N LEU A 5 -19.58 4.94 -3.46
CA LEU A 5 -19.64 6.03 -2.50
C LEU A 5 -20.17 7.30 -3.17
N SER A 6 -20.96 8.08 -2.43
CA SER A 6 -21.30 9.43 -2.88
C SER A 6 -20.02 10.28 -3.06
N PRO A 7 -20.05 11.37 -3.85
CA PRO A 7 -18.87 12.25 -4.03
C PRO A 7 -18.29 12.74 -2.69
N ARG A 8 -19.15 13.11 -1.75
CA ARG A 8 -18.74 13.57 -0.41
C ARG A 8 -18.11 12.43 0.42
N ALA A 9 -18.68 11.22 0.38
CA ALA A 9 -18.10 10.06 1.07
C ALA A 9 -16.74 9.68 0.47
N THR A 10 -16.56 9.85 -0.85
CA THR A 10 -15.29 9.63 -1.53
C THR A 10 -14.23 10.64 -1.06
N GLU A 11 -14.57 11.92 -0.97
CA GLU A 11 -13.70 12.97 -0.45
C GLU A 11 -13.25 12.70 0.99
N LEU A 12 -14.22 12.33 1.86
CA LEU A 12 -13.93 11.95 3.25
C LEU A 12 -12.97 10.75 3.34
N ALA A 13 -13.21 9.72 2.52
CA ALA A 13 -12.36 8.54 2.48
C ALA A 13 -10.93 8.88 2.00
N GLU A 14 -10.78 9.79 1.04
CA GLU A 14 -9.45 10.20 0.56
C GLU A 14 -8.69 11.01 1.61
N HIS A 15 -9.32 11.93 2.31
CA HIS A 15 -8.69 12.65 3.41
C HIS A 15 -8.34 11.71 4.58
N ALA A 16 -9.21 10.75 4.90
CA ALA A 16 -8.90 9.73 5.91
C ALA A 16 -7.71 8.86 5.49
N ARG A 17 -7.58 8.52 4.20
CA ARG A 17 -6.41 7.80 3.66
C ARG A 17 -5.11 8.55 3.92
N GLN A 18 -5.10 9.88 3.71
CA GLN A 18 -3.93 10.71 3.98
C GLN A 18 -3.58 10.76 5.47
N LEU A 19 -4.58 10.87 6.35
CA LEU A 19 -4.38 10.84 7.80
C LEU A 19 -3.86 9.47 8.28
N LEU A 20 -4.36 8.37 7.71
CA LEU A 20 -3.86 7.03 7.97
C LEU A 20 -2.40 6.86 7.53
N ALA A 21 -2.02 7.36 6.36
CA ALA A 21 -0.63 7.31 5.89
C ALA A 21 0.31 8.14 6.78
N ALA A 22 -0.18 9.23 7.36
CA ALA A 22 0.58 10.10 8.24
C ALA A 22 0.76 9.52 9.65
N GLY A 23 -0.30 8.98 10.28
CA GLY A 23 -0.31 8.65 11.70
C GLY A 23 -0.96 7.31 12.11
N GLY A 24 -1.42 6.49 11.16
CA GLY A 24 -2.11 5.23 11.46
C GLY A 24 -3.54 5.41 11.97
N TYR A 25 -4.10 4.33 12.51
CA TYR A 25 -5.49 4.32 13.00
C TYR A 25 -5.68 5.29 14.18
N ASN A 26 -4.76 5.28 15.15
CA ASN A 26 -4.89 6.09 16.35
C ASN A 26 -4.40 7.54 16.15
N GLY A 27 -3.74 7.86 15.02
CA GLY A 27 -3.18 9.17 14.72
C GLY A 27 -4.18 10.24 14.26
N PHE A 28 -5.49 9.94 14.17
CA PHE A 28 -6.50 10.92 13.83
C PHE A 28 -7.87 10.63 14.46
N SER A 29 -8.73 11.65 14.49
CA SER A 29 -10.11 11.57 14.94
C SER A 29 -11.06 12.20 13.92
N TYR A 30 -12.38 12.11 14.16
CA TYR A 30 -13.36 12.84 13.35
C TYR A 30 -13.27 14.37 13.56
N ALA A 31 -12.62 14.85 14.62
CA ALA A 31 -12.33 16.26 14.78
C ALA A 31 -11.28 16.73 13.75
N ASP A 32 -10.20 15.98 13.61
CA ASP A 32 -9.13 16.28 12.66
C ASP A 32 -9.63 16.19 11.21
N LEU A 33 -10.47 15.19 10.92
CA LEU A 33 -11.09 15.05 9.60
C LEU A 33 -12.09 16.19 9.32
N SER A 34 -12.89 16.58 10.32
CA SER A 34 -13.84 17.70 10.26
C SER A 34 -13.14 19.03 9.94
N GLU A 35 -12.03 19.30 10.61
CA GLU A 35 -11.20 20.48 10.37
C GLU A 35 -10.61 20.47 8.95
N LYS A 36 -10.04 19.33 8.55
CA LYS A 36 -9.39 19.17 7.23
C LYS A 36 -10.35 19.35 6.05
N VAL A 37 -11.60 18.87 6.19
CA VAL A 37 -12.61 18.90 5.11
C VAL A 37 -13.53 20.13 5.21
N GLY A 38 -13.51 20.82 6.33
CA GLY A 38 -14.37 22.00 6.56
C GLY A 38 -15.86 21.68 6.76
N ILE A 39 -16.21 20.50 7.32
CA ILE A 39 -17.60 20.08 7.58
C ILE A 39 -17.78 19.65 9.04
N GLY A 40 -19.02 19.77 9.54
CA GLY A 40 -19.33 19.35 10.91
C GLY A 40 -19.24 17.83 11.11
N LYS A 41 -18.86 17.38 12.32
CA LYS A 41 -18.80 15.96 12.68
C LYS A 41 -20.09 15.20 12.41
N ALA A 42 -21.26 15.85 12.60
CA ALA A 42 -22.57 15.24 12.31
C ALA A 42 -22.70 14.83 10.84
N SER A 43 -22.16 15.63 9.91
CA SER A 43 -22.14 15.31 8.48
C SER A 43 -21.22 14.11 8.18
N ILE A 44 -20.08 13.99 8.89
CA ILE A 44 -19.21 12.82 8.76
C ILE A 44 -19.93 11.57 9.25
N HIS A 45 -20.58 11.63 10.43
CA HIS A 45 -21.35 10.51 10.98
C HIS A 45 -22.51 10.07 10.09
N HIS A 46 -23.10 10.99 9.30
CA HIS A 46 -24.11 10.65 8.31
C HIS A 46 -23.58 9.72 7.20
N HIS A 47 -22.33 9.92 6.77
CA HIS A 47 -21.70 9.09 5.74
C HIS A 47 -21.02 7.85 6.32
N PHE A 48 -20.41 7.98 7.49
CA PHE A 48 -19.67 6.93 8.17
C PHE A 48 -20.05 6.95 9.65
N PRO A 49 -20.93 6.02 10.11
CA PRO A 49 -21.42 5.99 11.49
C PRO A 49 -20.33 5.94 12.54
N SER A 50 -19.22 5.24 12.23
CA SER A 50 -18.04 5.15 13.10
C SER A 50 -16.73 5.34 12.33
N LYS A 51 -15.66 5.65 13.06
CA LYS A 51 -14.30 5.68 12.50
C LYS A 51 -13.88 4.32 11.95
N ALA A 52 -14.35 3.23 12.57
CA ALA A 52 -14.09 1.89 12.08
C ALA A 52 -14.71 1.67 10.70
N ASP A 53 -15.96 2.11 10.47
CA ASP A 53 -16.63 2.03 9.15
C ASP A 53 -15.89 2.82 8.08
N LEU A 54 -15.45 4.04 8.43
CA LEU A 54 -14.66 4.87 7.52
C LEU A 54 -13.33 4.17 7.15
N VAL A 55 -12.57 3.74 8.15
CA VAL A 55 -11.25 3.13 7.92
C VAL A 55 -11.39 1.79 7.19
N LEU A 56 -12.36 0.98 7.53
CA LEU A 56 -12.66 -0.26 6.81
C LEU A 56 -12.95 0.02 5.32
N THR A 57 -13.76 1.04 5.04
CA THR A 57 -14.05 1.47 3.67
C THR A 57 -12.78 1.93 2.94
N VAL A 58 -11.94 2.71 3.60
CA VAL A 58 -10.65 3.19 3.04
C VAL A 58 -9.74 2.02 2.70
N VAL A 59 -9.58 1.06 3.62
CA VAL A 59 -8.69 -0.11 3.41
C VAL A 59 -9.20 -1.01 2.30
N ARG A 60 -10.51 -1.30 2.23
CA ARG A 60 -11.12 -2.06 1.14
C ARG A 60 -10.89 -1.41 -0.23
N ARG A 61 -11.13 -0.11 -0.32
CA ARG A 61 -10.87 0.65 -1.56
C ARG A 61 -9.40 0.63 -1.94
N HIS A 62 -8.50 0.83 -0.98
CA HIS A 62 -7.06 0.78 -1.20
C HIS A 62 -6.61 -0.60 -1.72
N ARG A 63 -7.09 -1.69 -1.10
CA ARG A 63 -6.81 -3.07 -1.55
C ARG A 63 -7.27 -3.29 -3.00
N GLN A 64 -8.51 -2.90 -3.32
CA GLN A 64 -9.07 -3.01 -4.67
C GLN A 64 -8.31 -2.17 -5.70
N GLN A 65 -7.99 -0.92 -5.36
CA GLN A 65 -7.22 -0.02 -6.23
C GLN A 65 -5.79 -0.54 -6.45
N SER A 66 -5.16 -1.07 -5.42
CA SER A 66 -3.84 -1.69 -5.52
C SER A 66 -3.87 -2.90 -6.47
N ALA A 67 -4.80 -3.82 -6.29
CA ALA A 67 -4.96 -4.98 -7.18
C ALA A 67 -5.23 -4.56 -8.63
N ALA A 68 -6.14 -3.61 -8.85
CA ALA A 68 -6.44 -3.08 -10.19
C ALA A 68 -5.22 -2.36 -10.81
N GLY A 69 -4.48 -1.59 -10.01
CA GLY A 69 -3.26 -0.90 -10.46
C GLY A 69 -2.16 -1.86 -10.88
N LEU A 70 -1.93 -2.93 -10.09
CA LEU A 70 -0.97 -3.98 -10.43
C LEU A 70 -1.37 -4.73 -11.71
N ALA A 71 -2.65 -5.07 -11.86
CA ALA A 71 -3.16 -5.73 -13.07
C ALA A 71 -3.01 -4.84 -14.31
N ALA A 72 -3.35 -3.56 -14.21
CA ALA A 72 -3.19 -2.59 -15.31
C ALA A 72 -1.71 -2.40 -15.68
N MET A 73 -0.82 -2.36 -14.70
CA MET A 73 0.63 -2.27 -14.90
C MET A 73 1.15 -3.51 -15.65
N GLN A 74 0.74 -4.73 -15.24
CA GLN A 74 1.10 -5.96 -15.93
C GLN A 74 0.60 -5.97 -17.38
N GLN A 75 -0.63 -5.55 -17.61
CA GLN A 75 -1.21 -5.46 -18.95
C GLN A 75 -0.44 -4.48 -19.83
N HIS A 76 -0.01 -3.35 -19.29
CA HIS A 76 0.74 -2.33 -20.03
C HIS A 76 2.18 -2.75 -20.35
N ILE A 77 2.88 -3.36 -19.37
CA ILE A 77 4.29 -3.77 -19.52
C ILE A 77 4.40 -5.09 -20.31
N GLY A 78 3.37 -5.95 -20.20
CA GLY A 78 3.38 -7.26 -20.81
C GLY A 78 4.26 -8.25 -20.04
N ASP A 79 4.86 -9.19 -20.78
CA ASP A 79 5.53 -10.37 -20.26
C ASP A 79 7.03 -10.12 -19.95
N ASP A 80 7.31 -9.06 -19.14
CA ASP A 80 8.64 -8.72 -18.63
C ASP A 80 8.64 -8.57 -17.11
N PRO A 81 8.94 -9.65 -16.35
CA PRO A 81 8.98 -9.65 -14.90
C PRO A 81 9.90 -8.58 -14.28
N GLN A 82 11.07 -8.35 -14.86
CA GLN A 82 12.00 -7.37 -14.35
C GLN A 82 11.44 -5.94 -14.48
N ALA A 83 10.84 -5.64 -15.62
CA ALA A 83 10.18 -4.35 -15.84
C ALA A 83 8.96 -4.18 -14.93
N GLN A 84 8.19 -5.25 -14.64
CA GLN A 84 7.07 -5.20 -13.71
C GLN A 84 7.51 -4.88 -12.28
N LEU A 85 8.56 -5.55 -11.75
CA LEU A 85 9.10 -5.22 -10.42
C LEU A 85 9.66 -3.80 -10.36
N SER A 86 10.37 -3.38 -11.42
CA SER A 86 10.90 -2.01 -11.50
C SER A 86 9.77 -0.97 -11.48
N ALA A 87 8.72 -1.16 -12.25
CA ALA A 87 7.57 -0.25 -12.28
C ALA A 87 6.85 -0.17 -10.93
N TYR A 88 6.72 -1.30 -10.21
CA TYR A 88 6.14 -1.34 -8.87
C TYR A 88 6.95 -0.50 -7.87
N VAL A 89 8.27 -0.64 -7.85
CA VAL A 89 9.09 0.16 -6.92
C VAL A 89 9.20 1.62 -7.35
N ASP A 90 9.24 1.90 -8.65
CA ASP A 90 9.27 3.26 -9.18
C ASP A 90 7.95 4.02 -8.92
N TYR A 91 6.81 3.33 -8.88
CA TYR A 91 5.55 3.92 -8.42
C TYR A 91 5.68 4.45 -6.99
N TRP A 92 6.16 3.63 -6.06
CA TRP A 92 6.37 4.05 -4.68
C TRP A 92 7.44 5.12 -4.53
N ALA A 93 8.53 5.02 -5.28
CA ALA A 93 9.58 6.05 -5.28
C ALA A 93 9.04 7.42 -5.70
N ARG A 94 8.16 7.47 -6.70
CA ARG A 94 7.47 8.72 -7.09
C ARG A 94 6.56 9.23 -5.98
N CYS A 95 5.68 8.37 -5.45
CA CYS A 95 4.74 8.76 -4.39
C CYS A 95 5.44 9.31 -3.14
N ILE A 96 6.58 8.74 -2.77
CA ILE A 96 7.38 9.20 -1.63
C ILE A 96 8.05 10.55 -1.94
N ARG A 97 8.59 10.71 -3.14
CA ARG A 97 9.30 11.92 -3.56
C ARG A 97 8.37 13.12 -3.72
N ASP A 98 7.19 12.92 -4.32
CA ASP A 98 6.21 13.99 -4.54
C ASP A 98 5.27 14.22 -3.34
N GLY A 99 5.39 13.38 -2.30
CA GLY A 99 4.59 13.49 -1.07
C GLY A 99 3.14 13.04 -1.22
N SER A 100 2.73 12.49 -2.37
CA SER A 100 1.34 12.02 -2.60
C SER A 100 0.99 10.82 -1.73
N SER A 101 1.98 9.98 -1.40
CA SER A 101 1.86 8.92 -0.39
C SER A 101 3.23 8.55 0.17
N THR A 102 3.52 8.99 1.38
CA THR A 102 4.83 8.75 2.02
C THR A 102 4.92 7.37 2.68
N MET A 103 3.79 6.66 2.83
CA MET A 103 3.70 5.37 3.49
C MET A 103 2.49 4.57 3.01
N CYS A 104 2.64 3.26 2.89
CA CYS A 104 1.51 2.36 2.67
C CYS A 104 0.59 2.35 3.91
N ILE A 105 -0.71 2.66 3.73
CA ILE A 105 -1.67 2.67 4.84
C ILE A 105 -1.83 1.28 5.48
N CYS A 106 -1.73 0.21 4.70
CA CYS A 106 -1.79 -1.15 5.23
C CYS A 106 -0.56 -1.49 6.08
N ALA A 107 0.62 -0.95 5.75
CA ALA A 107 1.81 -1.13 6.58
C ALA A 107 1.69 -0.36 7.91
N MET A 108 1.13 0.86 7.89
CA MET A 108 0.82 1.61 9.12
C MET A 108 -0.16 0.85 10.02
N LEU A 109 -1.25 0.35 9.43
CA LEU A 109 -2.26 -0.40 10.16
C LEU A 109 -1.77 -1.77 10.64
N ALA A 110 -0.86 -2.42 9.91
CA ALA A 110 -0.25 -3.68 10.36
C ALA A 110 0.57 -3.51 11.64
N ALA A 111 1.25 -2.37 11.80
CA ALA A 111 1.95 -2.05 13.05
C ALA A 111 1.01 -1.87 14.25
N GLU A 112 -0.26 -1.52 13.99
CA GLU A 112 -1.29 -1.34 15.01
C GLU A 112 -2.26 -2.55 15.10
N ALA A 113 -1.98 -3.66 14.42
CA ALA A 113 -2.88 -4.81 14.28
C ALA A 113 -3.52 -5.31 15.59
N PRO A 114 -2.81 -5.33 16.74
CA PRO A 114 -3.42 -5.74 18.01
C PRO A 114 -4.44 -4.74 18.59
N MET A 115 -4.45 -3.48 18.08
CA MET A 115 -5.24 -2.37 18.66
C MET A 115 -6.35 -1.90 17.72
N ILE A 116 -6.41 -2.38 16.50
CA ILE A 116 -7.43 -1.99 15.52
C ILE A 116 -8.59 -3.01 15.48
N PRO A 117 -9.79 -2.61 15.03
CA PRO A 117 -10.91 -3.52 14.86
C PRO A 117 -10.56 -4.76 14.02
N PRO A 118 -11.04 -5.97 14.41
CA PRO A 118 -10.67 -7.23 13.72
C PRO A 118 -11.01 -7.24 12.23
N GLU A 119 -12.08 -6.60 11.81
CA GLU A 119 -12.49 -6.48 10.42
C GLU A 119 -11.51 -5.65 9.59
N ILE A 120 -10.91 -4.61 10.17
CA ILE A 120 -9.85 -3.82 9.53
C ILE A 120 -8.58 -4.66 9.44
N ALA A 121 -8.20 -5.34 10.51
CA ALA A 121 -7.04 -6.22 10.53
C ALA A 121 -7.16 -7.35 9.48
N ALA A 122 -8.37 -7.88 9.26
CA ALA A 122 -8.63 -8.89 8.24
C ALA A 122 -8.39 -8.35 6.82
N GLU A 123 -8.85 -7.13 6.51
CA GLU A 123 -8.63 -6.49 5.21
C GLU A 123 -7.15 -6.13 4.99
N VAL A 124 -6.45 -5.69 6.04
CA VAL A 124 -4.99 -5.46 5.99
C VAL A 124 -4.25 -6.75 5.67
N ARG A 125 -4.63 -7.86 6.33
CA ARG A 125 -4.06 -9.18 6.03
C ARG A 125 -4.31 -9.57 4.57
N GLY A 126 -5.54 -9.39 4.08
CA GLY A 126 -5.88 -9.67 2.70
C GLY A 126 -5.05 -8.85 1.70
N TYR A 127 -4.79 -7.57 1.98
CA TYR A 127 -3.89 -6.75 1.15
C TYR A 127 -2.48 -7.34 1.05
N PHE A 128 -1.90 -7.76 2.17
CA PHE A 128 -0.56 -8.36 2.18
C PHE A 128 -0.52 -9.72 1.50
N GLN A 129 -1.59 -10.51 1.60
CA GLN A 129 -1.72 -11.78 0.87
C GLN A 129 -1.77 -11.54 -0.64
N ASP A 130 -2.66 -10.66 -1.11
CA ASP A 130 -2.78 -10.32 -2.54
C ASP A 130 -1.46 -9.81 -3.12
N LEU A 131 -0.76 -8.92 -2.40
CA LEU A 131 0.53 -8.38 -2.84
C LEU A 131 1.62 -9.46 -2.87
N SER A 132 1.66 -10.32 -1.85
CA SER A 132 2.63 -11.42 -1.77
C SER A 132 2.43 -12.43 -2.91
N GLU A 133 1.18 -12.78 -3.22
CA GLU A 133 0.83 -13.68 -4.33
C GLU A 133 1.23 -13.07 -5.68
N TRP A 134 0.95 -11.78 -5.89
CA TRP A 134 1.36 -11.08 -7.10
C TRP A 134 2.88 -11.05 -7.26
N LEU A 135 3.63 -10.68 -6.23
CA LEU A 135 5.09 -10.67 -6.25
C LEU A 135 5.66 -12.07 -6.53
N ALA A 136 5.10 -13.12 -5.89
CA ALA A 136 5.53 -14.49 -6.09
C ALA A 136 5.30 -14.95 -7.55
N ALA A 137 4.17 -14.58 -8.14
CA ALA A 137 3.88 -14.89 -9.54
C ALA A 137 4.89 -14.21 -10.49
N VAL A 138 5.18 -12.92 -10.29
CA VAL A 138 6.16 -12.18 -11.10
C VAL A 138 7.56 -12.76 -10.95
N ILE A 139 7.99 -13.08 -9.72
CA ILE A 139 9.32 -13.65 -9.46
C ILE A 139 9.42 -15.05 -10.06
N SER A 140 8.40 -15.90 -9.90
CA SER A 140 8.38 -17.25 -10.51
C SER A 140 8.50 -17.20 -12.02
N GLN A 141 7.80 -16.26 -12.66
CA GLN A 141 7.90 -16.04 -14.10
C GLN A 141 9.31 -15.57 -14.52
N GLY A 142 9.92 -14.67 -13.73
CA GLY A 142 11.30 -14.23 -13.98
C GLY A 142 12.34 -15.34 -13.81
N GLN A 143 12.15 -16.24 -12.82
CA GLN A 143 12.99 -17.43 -12.65
C GLN A 143 12.85 -18.37 -13.84
N ALA A 144 11.62 -18.62 -14.31
CA ALA A 144 11.39 -19.46 -15.49
C ALA A 144 12.02 -18.90 -16.77
N LYS A 145 12.20 -17.57 -16.84
CA LYS A 145 12.86 -16.88 -17.96
C LYS A 145 14.36 -16.66 -17.77
N ALA A 146 14.95 -17.18 -16.71
CA ALA A 146 16.33 -16.92 -16.30
C ALA A 146 16.70 -15.43 -16.15
N GLN A 147 15.73 -14.58 -15.81
CA GLN A 147 15.94 -13.18 -15.45
C GLN A 147 16.25 -13.03 -13.96
N PHE A 148 15.71 -13.93 -13.12
CA PHE A 148 15.95 -13.95 -11.69
C PHE A 148 16.60 -15.26 -11.25
N LYS A 149 17.41 -15.16 -10.21
CA LYS A 149 18.12 -16.27 -9.60
C LYS A 149 17.15 -17.30 -9.03
N PRO A 150 17.40 -18.59 -9.21
CA PRO A 150 16.52 -19.66 -8.72
C PRO A 150 16.90 -20.20 -7.33
N GLU A 151 17.83 -19.56 -6.60
CA GLU A 151 18.38 -20.10 -5.33
C GLU A 151 17.33 -20.19 -4.22
N ALA A 152 16.32 -19.32 -4.23
CA ALA A 152 15.21 -19.39 -3.29
C ALA A 152 13.87 -19.52 -4.02
N ALA A 153 12.91 -20.16 -3.37
CA ALA A 153 11.55 -20.28 -3.91
C ALA A 153 10.90 -18.90 -4.07
N ALA A 154 10.20 -18.68 -5.18
CA ALA A 154 9.56 -17.39 -5.47
C ALA A 154 8.68 -16.82 -4.34
N PRO A 155 7.90 -17.61 -3.56
CA PRO A 155 7.18 -17.09 -2.41
C PRO A 155 8.08 -16.54 -1.29
N VAL A 156 9.27 -17.11 -1.09
CA VAL A 156 10.23 -16.62 -0.09
C VAL A 156 10.83 -15.29 -0.53
N GLU A 157 11.24 -15.20 -1.80
CA GLU A 157 11.75 -13.95 -2.39
C GLU A 157 10.68 -12.86 -2.42
N ALA A 158 9.42 -13.22 -2.66
CA ALA A 158 8.30 -12.28 -2.62
C ALA A 158 8.12 -11.66 -1.24
N LEU A 159 8.17 -12.47 -0.17
CA LEU A 159 8.10 -11.98 1.21
C LEU A 159 9.31 -11.10 1.56
N ALA A 160 10.51 -11.50 1.13
CA ALA A 160 11.73 -10.71 1.34
C ALA A 160 11.67 -9.35 0.63
N LEU A 161 11.25 -9.33 -0.64
CA LEU A 161 11.09 -8.08 -1.40
C LEU A 161 9.99 -7.19 -0.80
N MET A 162 8.82 -7.76 -0.46
CA MET A 162 7.72 -7.04 0.17
C MET A 162 8.17 -6.41 1.49
N SER A 163 8.89 -7.16 2.33
CA SER A 163 9.44 -6.65 3.60
C SER A 163 10.47 -5.55 3.36
N THR A 164 11.32 -5.70 2.34
CA THR A 164 12.30 -4.67 1.95
C THR A 164 11.63 -3.38 1.49
N VAL A 165 10.57 -3.47 0.67
CA VAL A 165 9.84 -2.29 0.18
C VAL A 165 9.20 -1.53 1.34
N HIS A 166 8.49 -2.22 2.25
CA HIS A 166 7.86 -1.56 3.40
C HIS A 166 8.89 -1.05 4.43
N GLY A 167 9.97 -1.80 4.65
CA GLY A 167 11.09 -1.35 5.47
C GLY A 167 11.80 -0.13 4.89
N ALA A 168 11.98 -0.08 3.57
CA ALA A 168 12.57 1.08 2.88
C ALA A 168 11.70 2.34 3.00
N MET A 169 10.36 2.22 2.94
CA MET A 169 9.44 3.34 3.20
C MET A 169 9.66 3.89 4.61
N LEU A 170 9.73 3.00 5.61
CA LEU A 170 9.95 3.39 7.00
C LEU A 170 11.33 4.03 7.19
N THR A 171 12.37 3.49 6.55
CA THR A 171 13.73 4.02 6.61
C THR A 171 13.81 5.42 5.97
N ALA A 172 13.25 5.61 4.78
CA ALA A 172 13.20 6.90 4.11
C ALA A 172 12.49 7.96 4.97
N ARG A 173 11.36 7.59 5.58
CA ARG A 173 10.62 8.45 6.50
C ARG A 173 11.44 8.80 7.75
N ALA A 174 12.10 7.84 8.38
CA ALA A 174 12.90 8.04 9.59
C ALA A 174 14.13 8.93 9.35
N LEU A 175 14.76 8.81 8.18
CA LEU A 175 15.90 9.61 7.78
C LEU A 175 15.51 10.99 7.22
N GLY A 176 14.22 11.20 6.88
CA GLY A 176 13.79 12.39 6.14
C GLY A 176 14.39 12.46 4.74
N ASP A 177 14.78 11.31 4.17
CA ASP A 177 15.46 11.19 2.88
C ASP A 177 14.66 10.29 1.92
N PRO A 178 13.88 10.86 0.98
CA PRO A 178 13.12 10.10 -0.01
C PRO A 178 14.01 9.20 -0.90
N GLU A 179 15.26 9.57 -1.17
CA GLU A 179 16.15 8.80 -2.04
C GLU A 179 16.64 7.50 -1.38
N ALA A 180 16.63 7.44 -0.05
CA ALA A 180 16.94 6.22 0.69
C ALA A 180 16.02 5.05 0.29
N PHE A 181 14.73 5.30 0.02
CA PHE A 181 13.81 4.30 -0.48
C PHE A 181 14.32 3.66 -1.77
N GLN A 182 14.61 4.49 -2.78
CA GLN A 182 15.01 4.01 -4.09
C GLN A 182 16.36 3.27 -4.03
N THR A 183 17.30 3.76 -3.24
CA THR A 183 18.60 3.11 -3.03
C THR A 183 18.44 1.69 -2.48
N ILE A 184 17.60 1.52 -1.44
CA ILE A 184 17.37 0.22 -0.80
C ILE A 184 16.68 -0.76 -1.74
N VAL A 185 15.57 -0.34 -2.37
CA VAL A 185 14.77 -1.26 -3.18
C VAL A 185 15.44 -1.66 -4.49
N ARG A 186 16.21 -0.76 -5.13
CA ARG A 186 17.01 -1.09 -6.30
C ARG A 186 18.09 -2.13 -5.99
N ALA A 187 18.77 -1.99 -4.84
CA ALA A 187 19.73 -2.98 -4.39
C ALA A 187 19.08 -4.36 -4.15
N ALA A 188 17.82 -4.39 -3.67
CA ALA A 188 17.08 -5.64 -3.49
C ALA A 188 16.74 -6.28 -4.84
N ILE A 189 16.22 -5.52 -5.81
CA ILE A 189 15.92 -6.04 -7.16
C ILE A 189 17.20 -6.52 -7.87
N HIS A 190 18.29 -5.76 -7.75
CA HIS A 190 19.57 -6.17 -8.34
C HIS A 190 20.09 -7.49 -7.77
N ARG A 191 19.83 -7.78 -6.48
CA ARG A 191 20.21 -9.10 -5.91
C ARG A 191 19.35 -10.25 -6.43
N LEU A 192 18.12 -9.99 -6.84
CA LEU A 192 17.27 -11.00 -7.49
C LEU A 192 17.71 -11.31 -8.93
N ALA A 193 18.22 -10.32 -9.64
CA ALA A 193 18.63 -10.47 -11.04
C ALA A 193 19.85 -11.40 -11.18
N VAL A 194 19.91 -12.13 -12.33
CA VAL A 194 21.03 -12.99 -12.72
C VAL A 194 22.26 -12.15 -13.07
#